data_506e1d6ce5d2875226c43f7b4f1c0c9a
#
_entry.id   506e1d6ce5d2875226c43f7b4f1c0c9a
#
_cell.length_a   1.000
_cell.length_b   1.000
_cell.length_c   1.000
_cell.angle_alpha   90.00
_cell.angle_beta   90.00
_cell.angle_gamma   90.00
#
_symmetry.space_group_name_H-M   'P 1'
#
loop_
_entity.id
_entity.type
_entity.pdbx_description
1 polymer ?
#
loop_
_entity_poly.entity_id
_entity_poly.type
_entity_poly.pdbx_seq_one_letter_code
_entity_poly.pdbx_strand_id
1 'polypeptide(L)'
;MARDRVPDVPDPSPGATDGPGDAPGDRPMAHTDRAMNVAQKLIAAHLVEGEMTPGSEIGLRVDQTLTQDATGTMVMLELEAMGLERVRTELSVQYVDHNLLQTDEKNPDDHLFLASAAQRFGLWFSKAGNGVSHPVHQARFGRPGATLIGSDSHTCAAGALGMLAIGVGGLEVAMAMAGQPLYITVPEIWGVELSGTLPDWVSAKDVVLEMLRRHGVSGGAGRIIEYHGEGLAQLTAMDRHVIANMGAELGATATVFPADDAVRQYLGAVGRADAFEALEADEGAGYDLTEQIDLSSLEPLIARPSSPGNVVPVADAAGEEVSQVVVGSSANPGLRDFAVVAEILQGRQIHPQVSLDVNPTSREVLAYLITGGWLGMLVASGARIHQSGCMGCIGMGQAPATGRNSLRTMPRNFPGRSGTEEDSV
;
A
#
# COMPACT_ATOMS: atom_id res chain seq x y z
N MET A 1 -32.22 7.98 18.16
CA MET A 1 -32.25 7.25 16.90
C MET A 1 -31.30 6.09 17.02
N ALA A 2 -31.81 4.89 16.84
CA ALA A 2 -31.13 3.63 17.18
C ALA A 2 -29.91 3.43 16.27
N ARG A 3 -28.79 3.01 16.90
CA ARG A 3 -27.58 2.54 16.20
C ARG A 3 -27.85 1.10 15.76
N ASP A 4 -28.23 0.89 14.52
CA ASP A 4 -28.27 -0.44 13.94
C ASP A 4 -26.84 -0.94 13.74
N ARG A 5 -26.49 -1.97 14.46
CA ARG A 5 -25.24 -2.71 14.32
C ARG A 5 -25.25 -3.47 12.99
N VAL A 6 -24.16 -3.32 12.25
CA VAL A 6 -23.83 -4.22 11.14
C VAL A 6 -23.74 -5.65 11.72
N PRO A 7 -24.32 -6.68 11.07
CA PRO A 7 -24.28 -8.04 11.60
C PRO A 7 -22.84 -8.53 11.77
N ASP A 8 -22.59 -9.04 12.98
CA ASP A 8 -21.31 -9.63 13.38
C ASP A 8 -20.97 -10.83 12.49
N VAL A 9 -19.75 -10.83 11.98
CA VAL A 9 -19.10 -12.04 11.45
C VAL A 9 -18.85 -12.94 12.68
N PRO A 10 -19.20 -14.23 12.65
CA PRO A 10 -18.99 -15.11 13.81
C PRO A 10 -17.50 -15.23 14.12
N ASP A 11 -17.16 -14.96 15.38
CA ASP A 11 -15.86 -15.19 15.98
C ASP A 11 -15.59 -16.71 16.07
N PRO A 12 -14.57 -17.24 15.40
CA PRO A 12 -14.12 -18.60 15.65
C PRO A 12 -13.15 -18.62 16.82
N SER A 13 -13.68 -18.66 18.06
CA SER A 13 -12.84 -18.93 19.22
C SER A 13 -12.15 -20.30 19.05
N PRO A 14 -10.82 -20.39 19.08
CA PRO A 14 -10.14 -21.68 19.08
C PRO A 14 -10.28 -22.33 20.47
N GLY A 15 -10.85 -23.53 20.48
CA GLY A 15 -10.83 -24.38 21.67
C GLY A 15 -9.37 -24.69 22.07
N ALA A 16 -9.03 -24.31 23.29
CA ALA A 16 -7.75 -24.66 23.90
C ALA A 16 -7.66 -26.18 24.10
N THR A 17 -6.62 -26.80 23.53
CA THR A 17 -6.13 -28.11 23.96
C THR A 17 -4.72 -27.91 24.51
N ASP A 18 -4.58 -28.11 25.81
CA ASP A 18 -3.30 -28.13 26.51
C ASP A 18 -2.42 -29.28 26.01
N GLY A 19 -1.26 -28.94 25.45
CA GLY A 19 -0.13 -29.85 25.24
C GLY A 19 1.06 -29.40 26.11
N PRO A 20 1.93 -30.29 26.59
CA PRO A 20 2.92 -29.97 27.61
C PRO A 20 3.99 -29.00 27.09
N GLY A 21 4.22 -27.94 27.89
CA GLY A 21 5.16 -26.89 27.59
C GLY A 21 6.64 -27.32 27.59
N ASP A 22 7.33 -26.94 26.54
CA ASP A 22 8.76 -26.75 26.59
C ASP A 22 9.08 -25.33 27.05
N ALA A 23 9.86 -25.21 28.10
CA ALA A 23 10.29 -23.94 28.66
C ALA A 23 11.14 -23.16 27.62
N PRO A 24 10.97 -21.83 27.51
CA PRO A 24 11.83 -21.03 26.65
C PRO A 24 13.24 -21.02 27.20
N GLY A 25 14.17 -21.65 26.45
CA GLY A 25 15.59 -21.52 26.72
C GLY A 25 16.03 -20.08 26.62
N ASP A 26 16.70 -19.60 27.64
CA ASP A 26 17.43 -18.33 27.71
C ASP A 26 18.36 -18.20 26.49
N ARG A 27 17.96 -17.40 25.50
CA ARG A 27 18.86 -16.97 24.43
C ARG A 27 19.58 -15.72 24.94
N PRO A 28 20.91 -15.69 24.92
CA PRO A 28 21.62 -14.46 25.24
C PRO A 28 21.28 -13.40 24.19
N MET A 29 20.60 -12.36 24.62
CA MET A 29 20.44 -11.13 23.86
C MET A 29 21.84 -10.50 23.74
N ALA A 30 22.42 -10.57 22.55
CA ALA A 30 23.53 -9.72 22.20
C ALA A 30 22.97 -8.29 22.09
N HIS A 31 22.98 -7.54 23.18
CA HIS A 31 22.77 -6.10 23.16
C HIS A 31 23.93 -5.49 22.38
N THR A 32 23.72 -5.16 21.12
CA THR A 32 24.57 -4.19 20.45
C THR A 32 24.19 -2.82 21.03
N ASP A 33 25.12 -2.18 21.75
CA ASP A 33 25.01 -0.78 22.25
C ASP A 33 24.91 0.27 21.11
N ARG A 34 24.56 -0.14 19.92
CA ARG A 34 24.48 0.72 18.74
C ARG A 34 23.05 1.23 18.56
N ALA A 35 22.91 2.56 18.50
CA ALA A 35 21.66 3.21 18.16
C ALA A 35 21.16 2.71 16.79
N MET A 36 19.88 2.29 16.72
CA MET A 36 19.24 1.73 15.53
C MET A 36 18.14 2.63 14.98
N ASN A 37 18.08 2.77 13.66
CA ASN A 37 16.95 3.36 12.98
C ASN A 37 15.76 2.39 12.94
N VAL A 38 14.58 2.85 12.46
CA VAL A 38 13.34 2.05 12.47
C VAL A 38 13.48 0.79 11.62
N ALA A 39 14.06 0.91 10.43
CA ALA A 39 14.29 -0.24 9.55
C ALA A 39 15.19 -1.30 10.19
N GLN A 40 16.28 -0.88 10.84
CA GLN A 40 17.17 -1.79 11.56
C GLN A 40 16.46 -2.48 12.73
N LYS A 41 15.62 -1.77 13.49
CA LYS A 41 14.81 -2.37 14.56
C LYS A 41 13.85 -3.44 14.03
N LEU A 42 13.18 -3.14 12.91
CA LEU A 42 12.27 -4.09 12.28
C LEU A 42 12.99 -5.34 11.79
N ILE A 43 14.15 -5.20 11.14
CA ILE A 43 14.96 -6.33 10.70
C ILE A 43 15.43 -7.14 11.92
N ALA A 44 16.01 -6.50 12.93
CA ALA A 44 16.54 -7.16 14.12
C ALA A 44 15.48 -7.96 14.88
N ALA A 45 14.27 -7.45 15.00
CA ALA A 45 13.15 -8.12 15.67
C ALA A 45 12.65 -9.38 14.93
N HIS A 46 12.95 -9.52 13.63
CA HIS A 46 12.49 -10.64 12.80
C HIS A 46 13.63 -11.52 12.26
N LEU A 47 14.88 -11.19 12.57
CA LEU A 47 16.05 -11.94 12.12
C LEU A 47 16.05 -13.33 12.74
N VAL A 48 16.02 -14.36 11.92
CA VAL A 48 16.11 -15.77 12.35
C VAL A 48 17.38 -16.46 11.88
N GLU A 49 18.04 -15.91 10.83
CA GLU A 49 19.26 -16.46 10.25
C GLU A 49 20.11 -15.35 9.63
N GLY A 50 21.43 -15.48 9.69
CA GLY A 50 22.38 -14.52 9.12
C GLY A 50 22.74 -13.37 10.04
N GLU A 51 23.45 -12.38 9.52
CA GLU A 51 23.89 -11.19 10.23
C GLU A 51 23.48 -9.91 9.48
N MET A 52 23.09 -8.89 10.22
CA MET A 52 22.65 -7.58 9.66
C MET A 52 23.82 -6.75 9.11
N THR A 53 24.53 -7.31 8.14
CA THR A 53 25.61 -6.60 7.43
C THR A 53 25.13 -6.32 6.00
N PRO A 54 25.16 -5.07 5.51
CA PRO A 54 24.75 -4.74 4.14
C PRO A 54 25.39 -5.67 3.10
N GLY A 55 24.58 -6.24 2.21
CA GLY A 55 25.02 -7.15 1.18
C GLY A 55 25.12 -8.63 1.58
N SER A 56 24.98 -8.99 2.87
CA SER A 56 24.87 -10.40 3.30
C SER A 56 23.44 -10.92 3.16
N GLU A 57 23.29 -12.26 3.08
CA GLU A 57 21.97 -12.89 3.08
C GLU A 57 21.46 -13.08 4.51
N ILE A 58 20.19 -12.75 4.73
CA ILE A 58 19.50 -12.98 6.01
C ILE A 58 18.15 -13.64 5.79
N GLY A 59 17.71 -14.42 6.79
CA GLY A 59 16.36 -14.99 6.89
C GLY A 59 15.53 -14.19 7.89
N LEU A 60 14.36 -13.73 7.44
CA LEU A 60 13.40 -12.96 8.25
C LEU A 60 12.14 -13.76 8.52
N ARG A 61 11.70 -13.78 9.77
CA ARG A 61 10.37 -14.29 10.13
C ARG A 61 9.30 -13.38 9.51
N VAL A 62 8.26 -14.01 8.96
CA VAL A 62 7.12 -13.33 8.37
C VAL A 62 5.89 -13.49 9.28
N ASP A 63 5.33 -12.37 9.75
CA ASP A 63 4.13 -12.37 10.59
C ASP A 63 2.85 -12.41 9.73
N GLN A 64 2.80 -11.60 8.68
CA GLN A 64 1.60 -11.43 7.87
C GLN A 64 1.88 -11.63 6.38
N THR A 65 0.89 -12.17 5.66
CA THR A 65 0.96 -12.29 4.20
C THR A 65 -0.29 -11.72 3.53
N LEU A 66 -0.08 -11.19 2.32
CA LEU A 66 -1.11 -10.62 1.46
C LEU A 66 -1.03 -11.25 0.07
N THR A 67 -2.16 -11.74 -0.42
CA THR A 67 -2.33 -12.15 -1.82
C THR A 67 -3.57 -11.45 -2.40
N GLN A 68 -3.59 -11.27 -3.71
CA GLN A 68 -4.73 -10.69 -4.42
C GLN A 68 -5.08 -11.54 -5.65
N ASP A 69 -6.23 -11.30 -6.25
CA ASP A 69 -6.81 -12.21 -7.26
C ASP A 69 -6.05 -12.31 -8.59
N ALA A 70 -5.14 -11.37 -8.89
CA ALA A 70 -4.28 -11.50 -10.08
C ALA A 70 -3.09 -12.47 -9.88
N THR A 71 -2.72 -12.77 -8.62
CA THR A 71 -1.55 -13.60 -8.27
C THR A 71 -1.89 -14.76 -7.34
N GLY A 72 -2.99 -14.65 -6.58
CA GLY A 72 -3.34 -15.55 -5.48
C GLY A 72 -3.69 -16.96 -5.94
N THR A 73 -4.29 -17.13 -7.11
CA THR A 73 -4.61 -18.46 -7.65
C THR A 73 -3.37 -19.33 -7.74
N MET A 74 -2.25 -18.78 -8.26
CA MET A 74 -0.98 -19.53 -8.32
C MET A 74 -0.47 -19.86 -6.91
N VAL A 75 -0.48 -18.89 -5.99
CA VAL A 75 -0.06 -19.12 -4.59
C VAL A 75 -0.86 -20.25 -3.94
N MET A 76 -2.18 -20.29 -4.12
CA MET A 76 -3.01 -21.36 -3.53
C MET A 76 -2.72 -22.73 -4.15
N LEU A 77 -2.40 -22.80 -5.44
CA LEU A 77 -1.97 -24.03 -6.11
C LEU A 77 -0.59 -24.51 -5.60
N GLU A 78 0.31 -23.58 -5.30
CA GLU A 78 1.62 -23.89 -4.68
C GLU A 78 1.42 -24.45 -3.26
N LEU A 79 0.51 -23.92 -2.44
CA LEU A 79 0.16 -24.48 -1.14
C LEU A 79 -0.41 -25.91 -1.26
N GLU A 80 -1.23 -26.16 -2.28
CA GLU A 80 -1.71 -27.54 -2.57
C GLU A 80 -0.58 -28.48 -2.96
N ALA A 81 0.33 -28.04 -3.84
CA ALA A 81 1.46 -28.82 -4.28
C ALA A 81 2.42 -29.17 -3.13
N MET A 82 2.59 -28.26 -2.16
CA MET A 82 3.34 -28.49 -0.93
C MET A 82 2.63 -29.45 0.06
N GLY A 83 1.36 -29.77 -0.17
CA GLY A 83 0.54 -30.57 0.75
C GLY A 83 0.25 -29.84 2.08
N LEU A 84 0.22 -28.51 2.06
CA LEU A 84 -0.04 -27.72 3.26
C LEU A 84 -1.49 -27.89 3.71
N GLU A 85 -1.69 -28.20 5.00
CA GLU A 85 -3.04 -28.30 5.56
C GLU A 85 -3.59 -26.93 5.97
N ARG A 86 -2.72 -26.08 6.53
CA ARG A 86 -3.06 -24.73 7.00
C ARG A 86 -1.83 -23.83 6.99
N VAL A 87 -2.03 -22.54 6.73
CA VAL A 87 -0.96 -21.52 6.83
C VAL A 87 -0.42 -21.42 8.25
N ARG A 88 0.87 -21.09 8.37
CA ARG A 88 1.62 -21.04 9.63
C ARG A 88 2.00 -19.63 10.05
N THR A 89 1.74 -18.65 9.21
CA THR A 89 1.89 -17.23 9.55
C THR A 89 0.84 -16.82 10.58
N GLU A 90 1.11 -15.76 11.33
CA GLU A 90 0.14 -15.20 12.28
C GLU A 90 -1.16 -14.79 11.58
N LEU A 91 -1.03 -14.19 10.41
CA LEU A 91 -2.14 -13.72 9.59
C LEU A 91 -1.83 -13.88 8.10
N SER A 92 -2.75 -14.46 7.36
CA SER A 92 -2.73 -14.48 5.89
C SER A 92 -4.08 -14.02 5.34
N VAL A 93 -4.05 -13.16 4.33
CA VAL A 93 -5.27 -12.61 3.74
C VAL A 93 -5.24 -12.73 2.22
N GLN A 94 -6.30 -13.30 1.65
CA GLN A 94 -6.57 -13.30 0.21
C GLN A 94 -7.58 -12.21 -0.13
N TYR A 95 -7.21 -11.30 -1.03
CA TYR A 95 -8.06 -10.21 -1.51
C TYR A 95 -8.58 -10.51 -2.93
N VAL A 96 -9.74 -9.92 -3.24
CA VAL A 96 -10.28 -9.82 -4.59
C VAL A 96 -10.51 -8.33 -4.87
N ASP A 97 -9.57 -7.70 -5.56
CA ASP A 97 -9.57 -6.25 -5.79
C ASP A 97 -9.05 -5.81 -7.17
N HIS A 98 -8.53 -6.74 -7.98
CA HIS A 98 -7.98 -6.45 -9.30
C HIS A 98 -8.92 -6.86 -10.45
N ASN A 99 -9.26 -8.14 -10.58
CA ASN A 99 -10.05 -8.70 -11.69
C ASN A 99 -11.55 -8.53 -11.47
N LEU A 100 -11.98 -7.29 -11.22
CA LEU A 100 -13.36 -6.96 -10.88
C LEU A 100 -14.27 -6.76 -12.10
N LEU A 101 -13.70 -6.53 -13.29
CA LEU A 101 -14.45 -6.43 -14.54
C LEU A 101 -14.72 -7.83 -15.07
N GLN A 102 -15.94 -8.32 -14.81
CA GLN A 102 -16.37 -9.67 -15.13
C GLN A 102 -17.05 -9.66 -16.50
N THR A 103 -16.27 -9.87 -17.56
CA THR A 103 -16.79 -9.92 -18.95
C THR A 103 -17.13 -11.33 -19.42
N ASP A 104 -16.66 -12.34 -18.69
CA ASP A 104 -16.94 -13.78 -18.86
C ASP A 104 -16.92 -14.48 -17.49
N GLU A 105 -16.99 -15.82 -17.48
CA GLU A 105 -17.02 -16.64 -16.27
C GLU A 105 -15.67 -16.81 -15.57
N LYS A 106 -14.54 -16.52 -16.22
CA LYS A 106 -13.19 -16.88 -15.71
C LYS A 106 -12.84 -16.19 -14.40
N ASN A 107 -13.03 -14.87 -14.33
CA ASN A 107 -12.76 -14.14 -13.08
C ASN A 107 -13.70 -14.57 -11.94
N PRO A 108 -15.03 -14.72 -12.14
CA PRO A 108 -15.91 -15.28 -11.10
C PRO A 108 -15.50 -16.68 -10.64
N ASP A 109 -15.09 -17.56 -11.54
CA ASP A 109 -14.63 -18.91 -11.19
C ASP A 109 -13.36 -18.87 -10.34
N ASP A 110 -12.39 -18.02 -10.71
CA ASP A 110 -11.20 -17.76 -9.90
C ASP A 110 -11.56 -17.22 -8.50
N HIS A 111 -12.51 -16.30 -8.40
CA HIS A 111 -12.95 -15.77 -7.11
C HIS A 111 -13.58 -16.86 -6.22
N LEU A 112 -14.34 -17.79 -6.80
CA LEU A 112 -14.89 -18.94 -6.09
C LEU A 112 -13.78 -19.90 -5.62
N PHE A 113 -12.80 -20.18 -6.50
CA PHE A 113 -11.62 -20.97 -6.13
C PHE A 113 -10.86 -20.33 -4.97
N LEU A 114 -10.53 -19.05 -5.06
CA LEU A 114 -9.82 -18.31 -4.02
C LEU A 114 -10.57 -18.31 -2.68
N ALA A 115 -11.91 -18.15 -2.71
CA ALA A 115 -12.72 -18.22 -1.50
C ALA A 115 -12.65 -19.61 -0.85
N SER A 116 -12.75 -20.67 -1.65
CA SER A 116 -12.66 -22.06 -1.15
C SER A 116 -11.25 -22.40 -0.63
N ALA A 117 -10.20 -21.94 -1.33
CA ALA A 117 -8.83 -22.12 -0.92
C ALA A 117 -8.53 -21.37 0.39
N ALA A 118 -9.00 -20.13 0.53
CA ALA A 118 -8.87 -19.36 1.76
C ALA A 118 -9.51 -20.09 2.96
N GLN A 119 -10.70 -20.65 2.77
CA GLN A 119 -11.36 -21.45 3.80
C GLN A 119 -10.56 -22.72 4.15
N ARG A 120 -10.05 -23.43 3.12
CA ARG A 120 -9.25 -24.65 3.29
C ARG A 120 -7.98 -24.41 4.07
N PHE A 121 -7.21 -23.40 3.67
CA PHE A 121 -5.90 -23.12 4.25
C PHE A 121 -5.94 -22.21 5.47
N GLY A 122 -7.12 -21.67 5.83
CA GLY A 122 -7.35 -20.83 7.00
C GLY A 122 -6.90 -19.38 6.84
N LEU A 123 -7.00 -18.83 5.62
CA LEU A 123 -6.79 -17.41 5.35
C LEU A 123 -8.08 -16.61 5.59
N TRP A 124 -7.92 -15.33 5.87
CA TRP A 124 -9.00 -14.37 5.71
C TRP A 124 -9.29 -14.16 4.22
N PHE A 125 -10.55 -13.95 3.88
CA PHE A 125 -10.97 -13.69 2.50
C PHE A 125 -11.71 -12.37 2.38
N SER A 126 -11.15 -11.47 1.60
CA SER A 126 -11.75 -10.17 1.27
C SER A 126 -12.35 -10.24 -0.13
N LYS A 127 -13.68 -10.37 -0.21
CA LYS A 127 -14.39 -10.52 -1.49
C LYS A 127 -14.41 -9.23 -2.31
N ALA A 128 -14.74 -9.37 -3.61
CA ALA A 128 -14.98 -8.25 -4.53
C ALA A 128 -15.90 -7.19 -3.92
N GLY A 129 -15.53 -5.92 -4.08
CA GLY A 129 -16.25 -4.77 -3.57
C GLY A 129 -15.88 -4.33 -2.14
N ASN A 130 -15.04 -5.09 -1.42
CA ASN A 130 -14.51 -4.62 -0.14
C ASN A 130 -13.51 -3.47 -0.31
N GLY A 131 -12.71 -3.50 -1.36
CA GLY A 131 -11.78 -2.43 -1.67
C GLY A 131 -10.37 -2.91 -1.99
N VAL A 132 -9.49 -1.96 -2.22
CA VAL A 132 -8.08 -2.17 -2.54
C VAL A 132 -7.35 -2.85 -1.38
N SER A 133 -6.61 -3.91 -1.66
CA SER A 133 -5.94 -4.76 -0.67
C SER A 133 -5.10 -3.98 0.34
N HIS A 134 -4.20 -3.09 -0.13
CA HIS A 134 -3.24 -2.42 0.73
C HIS A 134 -3.87 -1.52 1.80
N PRO A 135 -4.74 -0.54 1.47
CA PRO A 135 -5.38 0.29 2.50
C PRO A 135 -6.38 -0.50 3.35
N VAL A 136 -7.06 -1.52 2.80
CA VAL A 136 -7.94 -2.40 3.57
C VAL A 136 -7.13 -3.23 4.55
N HIS A 137 -5.96 -3.77 4.14
CA HIS A 137 -5.06 -4.52 5.02
C HIS A 137 -4.56 -3.63 6.17
N GLN A 138 -4.09 -2.43 5.88
CA GLN A 138 -3.67 -1.48 6.90
C GLN A 138 -4.76 -1.16 7.90
N ALA A 139 -5.99 -0.89 7.42
CA ALA A 139 -7.12 -0.56 8.28
C ALA A 139 -7.57 -1.73 9.16
N ARG A 140 -7.47 -2.97 8.68
CA ARG A 140 -7.99 -4.16 9.38
C ARG A 140 -6.95 -4.93 10.17
N PHE A 141 -5.71 -4.99 9.67
CA PHE A 141 -4.68 -5.91 10.17
C PHE A 141 -3.32 -5.26 10.40
N GLY A 142 -3.03 -4.11 9.75
CA GLY A 142 -1.74 -3.44 9.88
C GLY A 142 -1.46 -3.06 11.32
N ARG A 143 -0.23 -3.30 11.79
CA ARG A 143 0.25 -2.92 13.13
C ARG A 143 1.73 -2.57 13.10
N PRO A 144 2.16 -1.58 13.87
CA PRO A 144 3.57 -1.27 14.03
C PRO A 144 4.39 -2.49 14.45
N GLY A 145 5.63 -2.52 14.01
CA GLY A 145 6.58 -3.56 14.42
C GLY A 145 6.45 -4.91 13.73
N ALA A 146 5.40 -5.15 12.90
CA ALA A 146 5.22 -6.42 12.22
C ALA A 146 5.87 -6.46 10.83
N THR A 147 6.14 -7.68 10.34
CA THR A 147 6.50 -7.92 8.94
C THR A 147 5.27 -8.29 8.12
N LEU A 148 5.23 -7.82 6.87
CA LEU A 148 4.23 -8.17 5.87
C LEU A 148 4.92 -8.47 4.54
N ILE A 149 4.66 -9.64 3.96
CA ILE A 149 5.01 -9.85 2.56
C ILE A 149 3.77 -10.07 1.71
N GLY A 150 3.84 -9.67 0.45
CA GLY A 150 2.72 -9.82 -0.46
C GLY A 150 3.12 -10.07 -1.89
N SER A 151 2.28 -10.81 -2.61
CA SER A 151 2.46 -11.06 -4.04
C SER A 151 2.04 -9.86 -4.91
N ASP A 152 2.16 -8.66 -4.35
CA ASP A 152 1.93 -7.38 -5.00
C ASP A 152 3.04 -6.39 -4.65
N SER A 153 3.54 -5.66 -5.64
CA SER A 153 4.66 -4.71 -5.48
C SER A 153 4.33 -3.54 -4.53
N HIS A 154 3.05 -3.17 -4.39
CA HIS A 154 2.63 -2.10 -3.49
C HIS A 154 2.41 -2.54 -2.03
N THR A 155 2.80 -3.76 -1.67
CA THR A 155 2.81 -4.23 -0.28
C THR A 155 3.60 -3.29 0.64
N CYS A 156 4.65 -2.64 0.11
CA CYS A 156 5.44 -1.63 0.83
C CYS A 156 4.62 -0.47 1.42
N ALA A 157 3.40 -0.23 0.95
CA ALA A 157 2.49 0.78 1.49
C ALA A 157 2.25 0.63 3.00
N ALA A 158 2.31 -0.59 3.55
CA ALA A 158 2.11 -0.84 4.97
C ALA A 158 3.26 -0.30 5.85
N GLY A 159 4.40 0.05 5.25
CA GLY A 159 5.47 0.76 5.95
C GLY A 159 5.07 2.13 6.50
N ALA A 160 3.98 2.71 6.00
CA ALA A 160 3.36 3.91 6.56
C ALA A 160 2.91 3.77 8.02
N LEU A 161 2.69 2.53 8.48
CA LEU A 161 2.32 2.21 9.87
C LEU A 161 3.51 1.73 10.72
N GLY A 162 4.75 1.80 10.23
CA GLY A 162 5.91 1.23 10.92
C GLY A 162 5.99 -0.29 10.78
N MET A 163 5.59 -0.84 9.64
CA MET A 163 5.77 -2.25 9.29
C MET A 163 6.97 -2.44 8.35
N LEU A 164 7.65 -3.58 8.44
CA LEU A 164 8.55 -4.01 7.38
C LEU A 164 7.73 -4.76 6.32
N ALA A 165 7.35 -4.05 5.27
CA ALA A 165 6.44 -4.55 4.26
C ALA A 165 7.13 -4.65 2.90
N ILE A 166 7.16 -5.85 2.30
CA ILE A 166 7.94 -6.16 1.09
C ILE A 166 7.05 -6.87 0.07
N GLY A 167 7.04 -6.36 -1.16
CA GLY A 167 6.45 -7.06 -2.30
C GLY A 167 7.43 -8.11 -2.84
N VAL A 168 6.96 -9.37 -2.95
CA VAL A 168 7.79 -10.51 -3.39
C VAL A 168 7.01 -11.36 -4.42
N GLY A 169 7.63 -12.39 -4.97
CA GLY A 169 6.95 -13.33 -5.85
C GLY A 169 5.95 -14.23 -5.10
N GLY A 170 5.03 -14.86 -5.86
CA GLY A 170 4.02 -15.75 -5.29
C GLY A 170 4.61 -16.92 -4.52
N LEU A 171 5.70 -17.50 -5.05
CA LEU A 171 6.37 -18.64 -4.40
C LEU A 171 6.95 -18.27 -3.03
N GLU A 172 7.58 -17.10 -2.89
CA GLU A 172 8.09 -16.62 -1.60
C GLU A 172 6.94 -16.42 -0.60
N VAL A 173 5.78 -15.93 -1.07
CA VAL A 173 4.59 -15.79 -0.22
C VAL A 173 4.09 -17.17 0.22
N ALA A 174 4.01 -18.16 -0.69
CA ALA A 174 3.61 -19.53 -0.36
C ALA A 174 4.59 -20.19 0.65
N MET A 175 5.88 -19.98 0.48
CA MET A 175 6.91 -20.50 1.39
C MET A 175 6.78 -19.89 2.79
N ALA A 176 6.52 -18.56 2.88
CA ALA A 176 6.27 -17.92 4.17
C ALA A 176 4.96 -18.40 4.82
N MET A 177 3.91 -18.61 4.03
CA MET A 177 2.66 -19.23 4.51
C MET A 177 2.91 -20.64 5.04
N ALA A 178 3.89 -21.36 4.49
CA ALA A 178 4.33 -22.67 4.99
C ALA A 178 5.26 -22.58 6.22
N GLY A 179 5.56 -21.37 6.70
CA GLY A 179 6.37 -21.11 7.90
C GLY A 179 7.88 -21.03 7.64
N GLN A 180 8.30 -20.88 6.38
CA GLN A 180 9.70 -20.65 6.04
C GLN A 180 10.06 -19.16 6.18
N PRO A 181 11.30 -18.81 6.55
CA PRO A 181 11.76 -17.43 6.54
C PRO A 181 11.76 -16.85 5.12
N LEU A 182 11.62 -15.53 5.03
CA LEU A 182 11.93 -14.78 3.81
C LEU A 182 13.44 -14.53 3.78
N TYR A 183 14.12 -15.03 2.74
CA TYR A 183 15.55 -14.74 2.52
C TYR A 183 15.70 -13.52 1.62
N ILE A 184 16.48 -12.54 2.11
CA ILE A 184 16.82 -11.33 1.37
C ILE A 184 18.29 -10.97 1.56
N THR A 185 18.87 -10.27 0.59
CA THR A 185 20.13 -9.56 0.82
C THR A 185 19.86 -8.35 1.70
N VAL A 186 20.64 -8.14 2.76
CA VAL A 186 20.49 -6.97 3.65
C VAL A 186 20.58 -5.71 2.83
N PRO A 187 19.48 -4.91 2.74
CA PRO A 187 19.47 -3.68 1.95
C PRO A 187 20.28 -2.57 2.65
N GLU A 188 20.77 -1.61 1.87
CA GLU A 188 21.22 -0.33 2.43
C GLU A 188 20.00 0.44 2.99
N ILE A 189 20.16 1.11 4.12
CA ILE A 189 19.12 1.97 4.69
C ILE A 189 19.37 3.42 4.27
N TRP A 190 18.40 3.94 3.52
CA TRP A 190 18.43 5.31 3.02
C TRP A 190 17.51 6.20 3.85
N GLY A 191 18.10 7.04 4.71
CA GLY A 191 17.36 8.04 5.50
C GLY A 191 17.03 9.26 4.66
N VAL A 192 15.74 9.59 4.57
CA VAL A 192 15.24 10.80 3.92
C VAL A 192 14.65 11.72 4.98
N GLU A 193 15.36 12.80 5.29
CA GLU A 193 14.92 13.79 6.25
C GLU A 193 13.95 14.77 5.61
N LEU A 194 12.75 14.87 6.19
CA LEU A 194 11.73 15.85 5.79
C LEU A 194 11.77 17.03 6.76
N SER A 195 11.89 18.23 6.23
CA SER A 195 11.85 19.50 6.98
C SER A 195 10.84 20.46 6.37
N GLY A 196 10.57 21.58 7.05
CA GLY A 196 9.69 22.62 6.55
C GLY A 196 8.21 22.21 6.51
N THR A 197 7.40 22.91 5.72
CA THR A 197 5.94 22.76 5.65
C THR A 197 5.47 22.65 4.20
N LEU A 198 4.49 21.77 3.93
CA LEU A 198 3.90 21.65 2.60
C LEU A 198 3.17 22.94 2.22
N PRO A 199 3.48 23.55 1.05
CA PRO A 199 2.72 24.67 0.52
C PRO A 199 1.29 24.28 0.13
N ASP A 200 0.44 25.28 -0.08
CA ASP A 200 -0.89 25.07 -0.66
C ASP A 200 -0.79 24.32 -2.01
N TRP A 201 -1.70 23.37 -2.22
CA TRP A 201 -1.78 22.51 -3.41
C TRP A 201 -0.63 21.50 -3.59
N VAL A 202 0.31 21.44 -2.67
CA VAL A 202 1.32 20.37 -2.60
C VAL A 202 0.85 19.28 -1.65
N SER A 203 1.03 18.03 -2.04
CA SER A 203 0.58 16.84 -1.32
C SER A 203 1.73 15.87 -1.02
N ALA A 204 1.45 14.86 -0.23
CA ALA A 204 2.41 13.78 0.01
C ALA A 204 2.88 13.09 -1.29
N LYS A 205 2.05 13.10 -2.33
CA LYS A 205 2.44 12.56 -3.64
C LYS A 205 3.58 13.35 -4.28
N ASP A 206 3.62 14.65 -4.09
CA ASP A 206 4.69 15.49 -4.62
C ASP A 206 6.03 15.18 -3.97
N VAL A 207 6.04 14.73 -2.71
CA VAL A 207 7.26 14.25 -2.02
C VAL A 207 7.87 13.05 -2.76
N VAL A 208 7.07 12.02 -3.04
CA VAL A 208 7.59 10.83 -3.74
C VAL A 208 7.83 11.09 -5.22
N LEU A 209 7.09 11.99 -5.86
CA LEU A 209 7.38 12.44 -7.22
C LEU A 209 8.70 13.19 -7.28
N GLU A 210 9.03 14.00 -6.27
CA GLU A 210 10.35 14.64 -6.18
C GLU A 210 11.48 13.61 -6.05
N MET A 211 11.29 12.56 -5.26
CA MET A 211 12.23 11.44 -5.20
C MET A 211 12.40 10.76 -6.57
N LEU A 212 11.31 10.51 -7.27
CA LEU A 212 11.33 9.95 -8.63
C LEU A 212 12.02 10.89 -9.63
N ARG A 213 11.81 12.21 -9.49
CA ARG A 213 12.48 13.23 -10.33
C ARG A 213 13.98 13.23 -10.14
N ARG A 214 14.45 13.07 -8.89
CA ARG A 214 15.89 13.07 -8.55
C ARG A 214 16.57 11.75 -8.92
N HIS A 215 15.93 10.62 -8.68
CA HIS A 215 16.58 9.31 -8.69
C HIS A 215 16.05 8.33 -9.74
N GLY A 216 14.95 8.68 -10.42
CA GLY A 216 14.29 7.81 -11.39
C GLY A 216 13.71 6.54 -10.76
N VAL A 217 13.28 5.60 -11.61
CA VAL A 217 12.57 4.38 -11.22
C VAL A 217 13.45 3.27 -10.64
N SER A 218 14.74 3.47 -10.53
CA SER A 218 15.71 2.49 -10.02
C SER A 218 16.51 3.00 -8.83
N GLY A 219 16.26 4.23 -8.37
CA GLY A 219 17.04 4.86 -7.31
C GLY A 219 16.97 4.13 -5.97
N GLY A 220 15.87 3.44 -5.69
CA GLY A 220 15.66 2.67 -4.46
C GLY A 220 16.09 1.20 -4.54
N ALA A 221 16.63 0.73 -5.67
CA ALA A 221 16.98 -0.69 -5.84
C ALA A 221 17.99 -1.15 -4.79
N GLY A 222 17.69 -2.25 -4.09
CA GLY A 222 18.52 -2.80 -3.01
C GLY A 222 18.51 -1.96 -1.73
N ARG A 223 17.51 -1.07 -1.55
CA ARG A 223 17.42 -0.15 -0.41
C ARG A 223 16.09 -0.25 0.31
N ILE A 224 16.12 0.03 1.61
CA ILE A 224 14.95 0.43 2.40
C ILE A 224 15.03 1.95 2.56
N ILE A 225 13.96 2.65 2.18
CA ILE A 225 13.85 4.10 2.35
C ILE A 225 13.13 4.36 3.66
N GLU A 226 13.81 5.02 4.62
CA GLU A 226 13.21 5.46 5.88
C GLU A 226 13.03 6.97 5.88
N TYR A 227 11.77 7.42 5.97
CA TYR A 227 11.47 8.85 6.11
C TYR A 227 11.45 9.27 7.57
N HIS A 228 12.11 10.37 7.87
CA HIS A 228 12.23 10.91 9.23
C HIS A 228 12.25 12.46 9.23
N GLY A 229 12.41 13.07 10.38
CA GLY A 229 12.52 14.52 10.51
C GLY A 229 11.23 15.21 10.93
N GLU A 230 11.32 16.51 11.23
CA GLU A 230 10.21 17.30 11.77
C GLU A 230 9.03 17.48 10.80
N GLY A 231 9.30 17.44 9.50
CA GLY A 231 8.27 17.51 8.45
C GLY A 231 7.24 16.37 8.50
N LEU A 232 7.58 15.23 9.15
CA LEU A 232 6.62 14.14 9.35
C LEU A 232 5.38 14.53 10.16
N ALA A 233 5.48 15.54 11.03
CA ALA A 233 4.36 16.01 11.86
C ALA A 233 3.17 16.50 11.04
N GLN A 234 3.35 16.85 9.76
CA GLN A 234 2.30 17.31 8.86
C GLN A 234 1.66 16.17 8.08
N LEU A 235 2.28 15.00 8.04
CA LEU A 235 1.85 13.86 7.25
C LEU A 235 1.00 12.91 8.10
N THR A 236 -0.25 12.78 7.74
CA THR A 236 -1.12 11.73 8.31
C THR A 236 -0.61 10.34 7.91
N ALA A 237 -1.08 9.28 8.55
CA ALA A 237 -0.73 7.92 8.15
C ALA A 237 -1.13 7.61 6.68
N MET A 238 -2.20 8.24 6.18
CA MET A 238 -2.61 8.06 4.78
C MET A 238 -1.75 8.88 3.80
N ASP A 239 -1.21 10.03 4.21
CA ASP A 239 -0.18 10.75 3.43
C ASP A 239 1.11 9.90 3.34
N ARG A 240 1.54 9.30 4.46
CA ARG A 240 2.67 8.36 4.48
C ARG A 240 2.41 7.10 3.65
N HIS A 241 1.16 6.63 3.62
CA HIS A 241 0.77 5.54 2.72
C HIS A 241 1.03 5.88 1.24
N VAL A 242 0.70 7.10 0.80
CA VAL A 242 0.96 7.54 -0.58
C VAL A 242 2.45 7.44 -0.91
N ILE A 243 3.31 7.93 -0.02
CA ILE A 243 4.77 7.91 -0.20
C ILE A 243 5.27 6.46 -0.20
N ALA A 244 4.88 5.66 0.80
CA ALA A 244 5.32 4.27 0.92
C ALA A 244 4.83 3.40 -0.24
N ASN A 245 3.58 3.60 -0.68
CA ASN A 245 3.01 2.89 -1.84
C ASN A 245 3.86 3.12 -3.10
N MET A 246 4.22 4.37 -3.37
CA MET A 246 5.02 4.72 -4.54
C MET A 246 6.53 4.49 -4.37
N GLY A 247 6.98 3.99 -3.22
CA GLY A 247 8.33 3.44 -3.06
C GLY A 247 8.60 2.27 -4.01
N ALA A 248 7.55 1.54 -4.41
CA ALA A 248 7.63 0.50 -5.44
C ALA A 248 8.07 1.06 -6.81
N GLU A 249 7.65 2.27 -7.16
CA GLU A 249 8.04 2.93 -8.42
C GLU A 249 9.49 3.42 -8.39
N LEU A 250 10.06 3.67 -7.20
CA LEU A 250 11.50 3.93 -7.01
C LEU A 250 12.34 2.65 -7.08
N GLY A 251 11.70 1.46 -7.10
CA GLY A 251 12.37 0.17 -7.04
C GLY A 251 12.88 -0.21 -5.64
N ALA A 252 12.40 0.46 -4.58
CA ALA A 252 12.80 0.20 -3.22
C ALA A 252 12.35 -1.19 -2.74
N THR A 253 13.18 -1.86 -1.93
CA THR A 253 12.83 -3.11 -1.25
C THR A 253 11.66 -2.91 -0.30
N ALA A 254 11.70 -1.83 0.48
CA ALA A 254 10.63 -1.38 1.35
C ALA A 254 10.72 0.14 1.57
N THR A 255 9.64 0.72 2.06
CA THR A 255 9.61 2.11 2.55
C THR A 255 9.05 2.09 3.96
N VAL A 256 9.66 2.78 4.89
CA VAL A 256 9.34 2.71 6.32
C VAL A 256 9.17 4.11 6.89
N PHE A 257 8.21 4.25 7.80
CA PHE A 257 7.98 5.42 8.63
C PHE A 257 7.98 5.02 10.11
N PRO A 258 8.26 5.94 11.02
CA PRO A 258 8.07 5.69 12.44
C PRO A 258 6.58 5.52 12.77
N ALA A 259 6.29 4.73 13.80
CA ALA A 259 4.95 4.62 14.38
C ALA A 259 4.79 5.63 15.52
N ASP A 260 4.39 6.81 15.17
CA ASP A 260 4.20 7.98 16.05
C ASP A 260 2.71 8.30 16.27
N ASP A 261 2.41 9.51 16.71
CA ASP A 261 1.05 9.98 16.95
C ASP A 261 0.14 9.97 15.71
N ALA A 262 0.68 10.14 14.50
CA ALA A 262 -0.12 10.04 13.27
C ALA A 262 -0.62 8.60 13.05
N VAL A 263 0.19 7.60 13.33
CA VAL A 263 -0.20 6.19 13.28
C VAL A 263 -1.18 5.86 14.43
N ARG A 264 -0.95 6.39 15.63
CA ARG A 264 -1.88 6.24 16.76
C ARG A 264 -3.27 6.77 16.43
N GLN A 265 -3.33 7.97 15.86
CA GLN A 265 -4.59 8.61 15.46
C GLN A 265 -5.32 7.78 14.38
N TYR A 266 -4.58 7.30 13.38
CA TYR A 266 -5.15 6.46 12.33
C TYR A 266 -5.74 5.18 12.88
N LEU A 267 -4.99 4.43 13.68
CA LEU A 267 -5.46 3.17 14.29
C LEU A 267 -6.67 3.42 15.20
N GLY A 268 -6.67 4.53 15.94
CA GLY A 268 -7.84 4.95 16.73
C GLY A 268 -9.07 5.24 15.86
N ALA A 269 -8.90 5.93 14.73
CA ALA A 269 -9.98 6.27 13.82
C ALA A 269 -10.61 5.04 13.13
N VAL A 270 -9.81 3.99 12.87
CA VAL A 270 -10.32 2.71 12.32
C VAL A 270 -10.76 1.71 13.41
N GLY A 271 -10.82 2.13 14.69
CA GLY A 271 -11.30 1.32 15.81
C GLY A 271 -10.29 0.28 16.31
N ARG A 272 -8.99 0.50 16.07
CA ARG A 272 -7.89 -0.43 16.42
C ARG A 272 -6.79 0.26 17.26
N ALA A 273 -7.19 1.13 18.19
CA ALA A 273 -6.26 1.84 19.05
C ALA A 273 -5.35 0.91 19.88
N ASP A 274 -5.82 -0.29 20.19
CA ASP A 274 -5.11 -1.35 20.91
C ASP A 274 -3.96 -1.99 20.11
N ALA A 275 -3.97 -1.84 18.79
CA ALA A 275 -2.91 -2.33 17.91
C ALA A 275 -1.71 -1.36 17.82
N PHE A 276 -1.80 -0.18 18.44
CA PHE A 276 -0.72 0.80 18.40
C PHE A 276 0.41 0.41 19.36
N GLU A 277 1.62 0.38 18.79
CA GLU A 277 2.88 0.31 19.52
C GLU A 277 3.82 1.38 18.94
N ALA A 278 4.43 2.18 19.79
CA ALA A 278 5.35 3.22 19.35
C ALA A 278 6.64 2.59 18.82
N LEU A 279 7.10 3.06 17.67
CA LEU A 279 8.34 2.59 17.05
C LEU A 279 9.03 3.77 16.37
N GLU A 280 10.14 4.19 16.95
CA GLU A 280 10.94 5.33 16.50
C GLU A 280 12.41 4.94 16.42
N ALA A 281 13.22 5.69 15.67
CA ALA A 281 14.67 5.54 15.67
C ALA A 281 15.24 5.93 17.03
N ASP A 282 16.36 5.28 17.43
CA ASP A 282 17.11 5.69 18.60
C ASP A 282 17.78 7.04 18.36
N GLU A 283 18.02 7.79 19.43
CA GLU A 283 18.81 9.02 19.36
C GLU A 283 20.22 8.71 18.83
N GLY A 284 20.63 9.42 17.77
CA GLY A 284 21.93 9.21 17.13
C GLY A 284 21.98 8.01 16.17
N ALA A 285 20.86 7.41 15.82
CA ALA A 285 20.81 6.38 14.80
C ALA A 285 21.31 6.92 13.45
N GLY A 286 22.16 6.14 12.79
CA GLY A 286 22.73 6.49 11.47
C GLY A 286 22.04 5.75 10.35
N TYR A 287 22.28 6.23 9.12
CA TYR A 287 21.82 5.65 7.85
C TYR A 287 23.03 5.38 6.94
N ASP A 288 22.90 4.43 6.02
CA ASP A 288 23.94 4.14 5.02
C ASP A 288 24.00 5.26 3.97
N LEU A 289 22.85 5.83 3.64
CA LEU A 289 22.68 6.99 2.76
C LEU A 289 21.75 8.00 3.43
N THR A 290 21.99 9.28 3.18
CA THR A 290 21.13 10.36 3.69
C THR A 290 20.75 11.33 2.60
N GLU A 291 19.53 11.84 2.66
CA GLU A 291 19.00 12.89 1.80
C GLU A 291 18.07 13.80 2.57
N GLN A 292 17.90 15.03 2.10
CA GLN A 292 16.99 16.01 2.70
C GLN A 292 16.00 16.52 1.65
N ILE A 293 14.74 16.66 2.06
CA ILE A 293 13.68 17.33 1.30
C ILE A 293 13.07 18.41 2.19
N ASP A 294 13.30 19.66 1.80
CA ASP A 294 12.55 20.78 2.37
C ASP A 294 11.16 20.82 1.70
N LEU A 295 10.14 20.42 2.45
CA LEU A 295 8.75 20.40 2.00
C LEU A 295 8.29 21.78 1.51
N SER A 296 8.83 22.87 2.09
CA SER A 296 8.47 24.25 1.74
C SER A 296 8.97 24.65 0.34
N SER A 297 9.92 23.92 -0.21
CA SER A 297 10.47 24.14 -1.54
C SER A 297 9.75 23.39 -2.66
N LEU A 298 8.82 22.49 -2.29
CA LEU A 298 8.09 21.67 -3.26
C LEU A 298 7.03 22.49 -3.98
N GLU A 299 6.78 22.11 -5.22
CA GLU A 299 5.69 22.60 -6.04
C GLU A 299 4.84 21.43 -6.55
N PRO A 300 3.60 21.65 -7.03
CA PRO A 300 2.80 20.57 -7.61
C PRO A 300 3.51 19.90 -8.79
N LEU A 301 3.67 18.58 -8.72
CA LEU A 301 4.38 17.76 -9.69
C LEU A 301 3.45 16.79 -10.42
N ILE A 302 3.84 16.38 -11.62
CA ILE A 302 3.16 15.39 -12.44
C ILE A 302 4.17 14.52 -13.18
N ALA A 303 3.89 13.24 -13.30
CA ALA A 303 4.67 12.35 -14.16
C ALA A 303 4.05 12.31 -15.57
N ARG A 304 4.83 12.72 -16.57
CA ARG A 304 4.45 12.57 -17.99
C ARG A 304 4.60 11.12 -18.46
N PRO A 305 3.89 10.71 -19.51
CA PRO A 305 4.15 9.42 -20.13
C PRO A 305 5.63 9.32 -20.56
N SER A 306 6.25 8.18 -20.56
CA SER A 306 5.78 6.81 -20.39
C SER A 306 6.47 6.15 -19.19
N SER A 307 6.78 6.95 -18.16
CA SER A 307 7.44 6.47 -16.93
C SER A 307 7.03 7.32 -15.72
N PRO A 308 6.83 6.72 -14.54
CA PRO A 308 6.63 7.48 -13.29
C PRO A 308 7.83 8.39 -12.96
N GLY A 309 9.01 8.13 -13.51
CA GLY A 309 10.20 8.97 -13.35
C GLY A 309 10.25 10.21 -14.25
N ASN A 310 9.35 10.34 -15.22
CA ASN A 310 9.28 11.52 -16.11
C ASN A 310 8.56 12.69 -15.42
N VAL A 311 9.03 13.09 -14.26
CA VAL A 311 8.39 14.07 -13.40
C VAL A 311 8.76 15.49 -13.82
N VAL A 312 7.75 16.34 -13.94
CA VAL A 312 7.86 17.77 -14.23
C VAL A 312 6.93 18.57 -13.32
N PRO A 313 7.16 19.90 -13.13
CA PRO A 313 6.16 20.78 -12.53
C PRO A 313 4.84 20.73 -13.32
N VAL A 314 3.70 20.77 -12.62
CA VAL A 314 2.37 20.82 -13.26
C VAL A 314 2.25 22.03 -14.20
N ALA A 315 2.91 23.13 -13.87
CA ALA A 315 2.95 24.32 -14.71
C ALA A 315 3.52 24.06 -16.12
N ASP A 316 4.48 23.14 -16.25
CA ASP A 316 5.10 22.78 -17.53
C ASP A 316 4.21 21.87 -18.40
N ALA A 317 3.21 21.23 -17.80
CA ALA A 317 2.17 20.46 -18.49
C ALA A 317 0.89 21.25 -18.77
N ALA A 318 0.85 22.54 -18.40
CA ALA A 318 -0.33 23.37 -18.57
C ALA A 318 -0.66 23.57 -20.05
N GLY A 319 -1.95 23.43 -20.39
CA GLY A 319 -2.45 23.60 -21.77
C GLY A 319 -2.49 22.29 -22.59
N GLU A 320 -2.02 21.20 -22.05
CA GLU A 320 -2.21 19.88 -22.68
C GLU A 320 -3.70 19.48 -22.64
N GLU A 321 -4.22 18.97 -23.76
CA GLU A 321 -5.60 18.50 -23.82
C GLU A 321 -5.76 17.20 -23.00
N VAL A 322 -6.82 17.16 -22.17
CA VAL A 322 -7.20 16.01 -21.35
C VAL A 322 -8.57 15.53 -21.74
N SER A 323 -8.72 14.25 -22.04
CA SER A 323 -10.02 13.64 -22.39
C SER A 323 -10.59 12.77 -21.27
N GLN A 324 -9.77 12.36 -20.33
CA GLN A 324 -10.17 11.52 -19.20
C GLN A 324 -9.40 11.92 -17.93
N VAL A 325 -10.12 11.88 -16.81
CA VAL A 325 -9.53 11.98 -15.46
C VAL A 325 -9.98 10.77 -14.66
N VAL A 326 -9.06 10.06 -14.01
CA VAL A 326 -9.37 8.92 -13.14
C VAL A 326 -8.84 9.17 -11.74
N VAL A 327 -9.74 9.16 -10.77
CA VAL A 327 -9.45 9.44 -9.36
C VAL A 327 -9.64 8.18 -8.52
N GLY A 328 -8.68 7.91 -7.64
CA GLY A 328 -8.64 6.73 -6.77
C GLY A 328 -7.72 5.64 -7.32
N SER A 329 -7.08 4.96 -6.41
CA SER A 329 -6.19 3.83 -6.64
C SER A 329 -5.58 3.39 -5.32
N SER A 330 -4.62 2.45 -5.34
CA SER A 330 -3.79 2.15 -4.17
C SER A 330 -2.91 3.33 -3.74
N ALA A 331 -2.52 4.21 -4.66
CA ALA A 331 -1.60 5.32 -4.38
C ALA A 331 -2.26 6.56 -3.74
N ASN A 332 -3.54 6.82 -4.02
CA ASN A 332 -4.30 7.91 -3.39
C ASN A 332 -5.60 7.35 -2.82
N PRO A 333 -5.55 6.61 -1.69
CA PRO A 333 -6.69 5.87 -1.18
C PRO A 333 -7.52 6.63 -0.14
N GLY A 334 -7.05 7.80 0.30
CA GLY A 334 -7.65 8.53 1.42
C GLY A 334 -9.00 9.14 1.10
N LEU A 335 -9.89 9.20 2.09
CA LEU A 335 -11.17 9.91 1.96
C LEU A 335 -10.97 11.36 1.48
N ARG A 336 -9.91 12.02 1.97
CA ARG A 336 -9.54 13.40 1.61
C ARG A 336 -9.30 13.55 0.10
N ASP A 337 -8.68 12.57 -0.55
CA ASP A 337 -8.38 12.63 -1.99
C ASP A 337 -9.66 12.78 -2.83
N PHE A 338 -10.72 12.08 -2.45
CA PHE A 338 -12.03 12.17 -3.11
C PHE A 338 -12.82 13.42 -2.70
N ALA A 339 -12.76 13.78 -1.42
CA ALA A 339 -13.48 14.94 -0.89
C ALA A 339 -12.99 16.24 -1.53
N VAL A 340 -11.67 16.41 -1.71
CA VAL A 340 -11.09 17.57 -2.39
C VAL A 340 -11.63 17.71 -3.82
N VAL A 341 -11.69 16.60 -4.57
CA VAL A 341 -12.24 16.62 -5.93
C VAL A 341 -13.73 17.00 -5.91
N ALA A 342 -14.50 16.46 -4.97
CA ALA A 342 -15.93 16.76 -4.84
C ALA A 342 -16.18 18.24 -4.50
N GLU A 343 -15.40 18.82 -3.58
CA GLU A 343 -15.50 20.22 -3.19
C GLU A 343 -15.11 21.16 -4.35
N ILE A 344 -14.07 20.84 -5.12
CA ILE A 344 -13.69 21.60 -6.33
C ILE A 344 -14.83 21.60 -7.35
N LEU A 345 -15.54 20.48 -7.48
CA LEU A 345 -16.62 20.30 -8.46
C LEU A 345 -18.00 20.73 -7.96
N GLN A 346 -18.12 21.16 -6.70
CA GLN A 346 -19.39 21.58 -6.13
C GLN A 346 -20.04 22.67 -6.98
N GLY A 347 -21.28 22.41 -7.44
CA GLY A 347 -22.03 23.33 -8.28
C GLY A 347 -21.51 23.52 -9.71
N ARG A 348 -20.57 22.69 -10.14
CA ARG A 348 -19.97 22.73 -11.49
C ARG A 348 -20.31 21.47 -12.27
N GLN A 349 -20.23 21.55 -13.59
CA GLN A 349 -20.33 20.42 -14.51
C GLN A 349 -18.95 20.12 -15.10
N ILE A 350 -18.65 18.85 -15.27
CA ILE A 350 -17.46 18.40 -16.00
C ILE A 350 -17.61 18.84 -17.46
N HIS A 351 -16.49 19.24 -18.07
CA HIS A 351 -16.48 19.64 -19.47
C HIS A 351 -17.02 18.49 -20.34
N PRO A 352 -17.91 18.73 -21.33
CA PRO A 352 -18.55 17.66 -22.12
C PRO A 352 -17.60 16.72 -22.87
N GLN A 353 -16.36 17.14 -23.14
CA GLN A 353 -15.34 16.34 -23.81
C GLN A 353 -14.44 15.57 -22.83
N VAL A 354 -14.65 15.71 -21.52
CA VAL A 354 -13.86 15.05 -20.49
C VAL A 354 -14.69 13.99 -19.78
N SER A 355 -14.17 12.78 -19.62
CA SER A 355 -14.73 11.77 -18.75
C SER A 355 -14.03 11.84 -17.38
N LEU A 356 -14.81 11.94 -16.31
CA LEU A 356 -14.29 11.78 -14.95
C LEU A 356 -14.73 10.42 -14.38
N ASP A 357 -13.76 9.61 -14.06
CA ASP A 357 -13.93 8.28 -13.49
C ASP A 357 -13.47 8.29 -12.03
N VAL A 358 -14.30 7.79 -11.12
CA VAL A 358 -13.99 7.76 -9.68
C VAL A 358 -14.07 6.32 -9.19
N ASN A 359 -12.93 5.82 -8.69
CA ASN A 359 -12.80 4.49 -8.09
C ASN A 359 -12.65 4.64 -6.58
N PRO A 360 -13.72 4.57 -5.77
CA PRO A 360 -13.61 4.62 -4.32
C PRO A 360 -12.72 3.49 -3.83
N THR A 361 -11.81 3.80 -2.92
CA THR A 361 -10.78 2.86 -2.46
C THR A 361 -11.35 1.64 -1.76
N SER A 362 -12.35 1.86 -0.92
CA SER A 362 -12.99 0.80 -0.16
C SER A 362 -14.48 1.07 0.04
N ARG A 363 -15.18 0.05 0.47
CA ARG A 363 -16.58 0.14 0.86
C ARG A 363 -16.80 1.16 1.98
N GLU A 364 -15.86 1.25 2.93
CA GLU A 364 -15.90 2.22 4.02
C GLU A 364 -15.73 3.65 3.50
N VAL A 365 -14.73 3.89 2.64
CA VAL A 365 -14.53 5.20 2.00
C VAL A 365 -15.76 5.58 1.20
N LEU A 366 -16.34 4.65 0.43
CA LEU A 366 -17.60 4.90 -0.30
C LEU A 366 -18.75 5.27 0.65
N ALA A 367 -18.88 4.58 1.78
CA ALA A 367 -19.90 4.90 2.79
C ALA A 367 -19.70 6.31 3.37
N TYR A 368 -18.46 6.71 3.65
CA TYR A 368 -18.15 8.07 4.11
C TYR A 368 -18.42 9.13 3.03
N LEU A 369 -18.13 8.85 1.76
CA LEU A 369 -18.48 9.75 0.65
C LEU A 369 -19.99 9.94 0.52
N ILE A 370 -20.78 8.88 0.77
CA ILE A 370 -22.25 8.95 0.80
C ILE A 370 -22.72 9.82 1.97
N THR A 371 -22.29 9.51 3.19
CA THR A 371 -22.75 10.18 4.41
C THR A 371 -22.28 11.63 4.51
N GLY A 372 -21.09 11.94 3.97
CA GLY A 372 -20.56 13.31 3.86
C GLY A 372 -21.17 14.14 2.73
N GLY A 373 -21.99 13.52 1.85
CA GLY A 373 -22.60 14.19 0.70
C GLY A 373 -21.69 14.36 -0.52
N TRP A 374 -20.40 14.03 -0.42
CA TRP A 374 -19.43 14.19 -1.50
C TRP A 374 -19.73 13.31 -2.72
N LEU A 375 -20.23 12.09 -2.51
CA LEU A 375 -20.65 11.26 -3.63
C LEU A 375 -21.75 11.94 -4.47
N GLY A 376 -22.70 12.58 -3.80
CA GLY A 376 -23.75 13.35 -4.49
C GLY A 376 -23.19 14.50 -5.34
N MET A 377 -22.17 15.20 -4.84
CA MET A 377 -21.48 16.29 -5.58
C MET A 377 -20.79 15.73 -6.84
N LEU A 378 -20.05 14.62 -6.70
CA LEU A 378 -19.36 13.97 -7.81
C LEU A 378 -20.35 13.49 -8.90
N VAL A 379 -21.43 12.83 -8.50
CA VAL A 379 -22.46 12.35 -9.44
C VAL A 379 -23.17 13.54 -10.11
N ALA A 380 -23.50 14.58 -9.36
CA ALA A 380 -24.13 15.79 -9.89
C ALA A 380 -23.23 16.52 -10.89
N SER A 381 -21.91 16.47 -10.73
CA SER A 381 -20.95 17.04 -11.68
C SER A 381 -20.81 16.25 -12.99
N GLY A 382 -21.32 15.01 -13.05
CA GLY A 382 -21.24 14.11 -14.21
C GLY A 382 -20.16 13.02 -14.08
N ALA A 383 -19.61 12.78 -12.88
CA ALA A 383 -18.63 11.72 -12.66
C ALA A 383 -19.26 10.33 -12.80
N ARG A 384 -18.49 9.37 -13.34
CA ARG A 384 -18.81 7.95 -13.35
C ARG A 384 -18.21 7.29 -12.12
N ILE A 385 -19.04 6.64 -11.32
CA ILE A 385 -18.60 5.97 -10.10
C ILE A 385 -18.41 4.48 -10.41
N HIS A 386 -17.23 3.98 -10.12
CA HIS A 386 -16.86 2.59 -10.29
C HIS A 386 -16.90 1.83 -8.97
N GLN A 387 -16.81 0.51 -9.02
CA GLN A 387 -16.73 -0.32 -7.82
C GLN A 387 -15.40 -0.13 -7.09
N SER A 388 -15.40 -0.35 -5.79
CA SER A 388 -14.21 -0.26 -4.95
C SER A 388 -13.19 -1.35 -5.27
N GLY A 389 -11.99 -0.96 -5.72
CA GLY A 389 -10.91 -1.88 -6.05
C GLY A 389 -9.81 -1.25 -6.89
N CYS A 390 -8.80 -2.04 -7.23
CA CYS A 390 -7.60 -1.60 -7.94
C CYS A 390 -7.65 -1.85 -9.47
N MET A 391 -8.80 -2.19 -10.02
CA MET A 391 -8.94 -2.63 -11.41
C MET A 391 -8.41 -1.60 -12.43
N GLY A 392 -8.73 -0.33 -12.29
CA GLY A 392 -8.28 0.73 -13.20
C GLY A 392 -6.76 0.96 -13.13
N CYS A 393 -6.12 0.69 -12.00
CA CYS A 393 -4.70 0.81 -11.81
C CYS A 393 -3.89 -0.22 -12.61
N ILE A 394 -4.45 -1.43 -12.79
CA ILE A 394 -3.84 -2.48 -13.61
C ILE A 394 -4.27 -2.42 -15.09
N GLY A 395 -5.05 -1.40 -15.45
CA GLY A 395 -5.54 -1.24 -16.83
C GLY A 395 -6.80 -2.04 -17.14
N MET A 396 -7.47 -2.60 -16.14
CA MET A 396 -8.74 -3.30 -16.31
C MET A 396 -9.91 -2.30 -16.29
N GLY A 397 -10.46 -1.99 -17.44
CA GLY A 397 -11.44 -0.91 -17.61
C GLY A 397 -10.81 0.49 -17.58
N GLN A 398 -11.63 1.50 -17.79
CA GLN A 398 -11.22 2.92 -17.88
C GLN A 398 -10.03 3.19 -18.81
N ALA A 399 -9.93 2.42 -19.89
CA ALA A 399 -8.94 2.72 -20.92
C ALA A 399 -9.20 4.10 -21.54
N PRO A 400 -8.18 4.93 -21.77
CA PRO A 400 -8.32 6.18 -22.49
C PRO A 400 -8.66 5.94 -23.96
N ALA A 401 -9.22 6.92 -24.65
CA ALA A 401 -9.38 6.86 -26.09
C ALA A 401 -8.01 6.95 -26.76
N THR A 402 -7.82 6.23 -27.86
CA THR A 402 -6.55 6.19 -28.62
C THR A 402 -6.02 7.58 -28.94
N GLY A 403 -4.75 7.84 -28.61
CA GLY A 403 -4.08 9.11 -28.83
C GLY A 403 -4.62 10.26 -27.97
N ARG A 404 -5.30 9.97 -26.85
CA ARG A 404 -5.83 10.99 -25.94
C ARG A 404 -5.22 10.88 -24.54
N ASN A 405 -5.00 12.04 -23.91
CA ASN A 405 -4.42 12.10 -22.56
C ASN A 405 -5.44 11.74 -21.49
N SER A 406 -4.99 10.94 -20.53
CA SER A 406 -5.71 10.58 -19.30
C SER A 406 -4.91 11.02 -18.08
N LEU A 407 -5.46 11.90 -17.25
CA LEU A 407 -4.87 12.24 -15.95
C LEU A 407 -5.31 11.23 -14.89
N ARG A 408 -4.36 10.71 -14.11
CA ARG A 408 -4.66 9.68 -13.12
C ARG A 408 -3.95 9.92 -11.80
N THR A 409 -4.62 9.64 -10.70
CA THR A 409 -3.98 9.56 -9.38
C THR A 409 -3.26 8.21 -9.17
N MET A 410 -3.19 7.38 -10.20
CA MET A 410 -2.55 6.06 -10.18
C MET A 410 -1.03 6.15 -10.23
N PRO A 411 -0.28 5.15 -9.68
CA PRO A 411 1.17 5.22 -9.57
C PRO A 411 1.91 4.95 -10.88
N ARG A 412 1.31 4.23 -11.85
CA ARG A 412 1.98 3.75 -13.05
C ARG A 412 1.36 4.28 -14.33
N ASN A 413 2.23 4.73 -15.25
CA ASN A 413 1.89 5.30 -16.55
C ASN A 413 2.75 4.74 -17.70
N PHE A 414 3.25 3.51 -17.56
CA PHE A 414 4.01 2.84 -18.60
C PHE A 414 3.16 2.61 -19.86
N PRO A 415 3.79 2.55 -21.06
CA PRO A 415 3.09 2.23 -22.32
C PRO A 415 2.31 0.90 -22.20
N GLY A 416 1.10 0.86 -22.72
CA GLY A 416 0.23 -0.30 -22.66
C GLY A 416 -0.34 -0.62 -21.28
N ARG A 417 -0.04 0.18 -20.25
CA ARG A 417 -0.60 -0.04 -18.90
C ARG A 417 -2.12 0.07 -18.88
N SER A 418 -2.68 0.95 -19.71
CA SER A 418 -4.12 1.16 -19.85
C SER A 418 -4.41 1.59 -21.26
N GLY A 419 -5.17 0.79 -22.02
CA GLY A 419 -5.44 1.04 -23.43
C GLY A 419 -4.34 0.51 -24.35
N THR A 420 -3.98 1.25 -25.39
CA THR A 420 -2.92 0.89 -26.34
C THR A 420 -1.55 1.45 -25.89
N GLU A 421 -0.45 0.98 -26.52
CA GLU A 421 0.90 1.50 -26.25
C GLU A 421 1.06 2.98 -26.59
N GLU A 422 0.20 3.52 -27.47
CA GLU A 422 0.20 4.92 -27.88
C GLU A 422 -0.55 5.84 -26.90
N ASP A 423 -1.25 5.27 -25.91
CA ASP A 423 -2.05 6.04 -24.98
C ASP A 423 -1.16 6.82 -24.02
N SER A 424 -1.57 8.04 -23.71
CA SER A 424 -0.88 8.94 -22.80
C SER A 424 -1.55 8.93 -21.43
N VAL A 425 -0.87 8.44 -20.41
CA VAL A 425 -1.31 8.42 -19.02
C VAL A 425 -0.32 9.15 -18.14
#